data_4d62905f6b1ff094aa3da1f0d234cb7e
#
_entry.id   4d62905f6b1ff094aa3da1f0d234cb7e
#
_cell.length_a   1.000
_cell.length_b   1.000
_cell.length_c   1.000
_cell.angle_alpha   90.00
_cell.angle_beta   90.00
_cell.angle_gamma   90.00
#
_symmetry.space_group_name_H-M   'P 1'
#
loop_
_entity.id
_entity.type
_entity.pdbx_description
1 polymer ?
#
loop_
_entity_poly.entity_id
_entity_poly.type
_entity_poly.pdbx_seq_one_letter_code
_entity_poly.pdbx_strand_id
1 'polypeptide(L)'
;IGNHTFNHIRGFEYLSSNYLANTDKANEMMKTDLFRPPHGHMRWMQYMTLKRHYKIIMWDLVTRDYSKKLRPPQVLANVMRYARNGSIITFHDSLKSWNNGNLQYALPRAIDFLKEEGYEFRLL
;
A
#
# COMPACT_ATOMS: atom_id res chain seq x y z
N ILE A 1 0.96 -2.28 -11.57
CA ILE A 1 0.65 -0.88 -11.15
C ILE A 1 -0.81 -0.82 -10.74
N GLY A 2 -1.12 -0.14 -9.65
CA GLY A 2 -2.47 0.05 -9.14
C GLY A 2 -2.79 1.52 -8.87
N ASN A 3 -4.07 1.88 -8.95
CA ASN A 3 -4.58 3.21 -8.67
C ASN A 3 -4.64 3.47 -7.16
N HIS A 4 -4.21 4.66 -6.74
CA HIS A 4 -4.20 5.09 -5.34
C HIS A 4 -4.74 6.52 -5.17
N THR A 5 -5.71 6.92 -6.00
CA THR A 5 -6.20 8.27 -6.24
C THR A 5 -5.13 9.24 -6.77
N PHE A 6 -5.55 10.31 -7.41
CA PHE A 6 -4.60 11.27 -8.01
C PHE A 6 -3.88 12.12 -6.97
N ASN A 7 -4.60 12.58 -5.94
CA ASN A 7 -4.08 13.47 -4.89
C ASN A 7 -3.89 12.77 -3.54
N HIS A 8 -3.91 11.43 -3.49
CA HIS A 8 -3.77 10.66 -2.25
C HIS A 8 -4.79 11.08 -1.16
N ILE A 9 -6.05 11.31 -1.56
CA ILE A 9 -7.10 11.81 -0.69
C ILE A 9 -7.76 10.70 0.14
N ARG A 10 -8.19 11.04 1.35
CA ARG A 10 -8.89 10.10 2.24
C ARG A 10 -10.37 10.07 1.93
N GLY A 11 -10.94 8.89 1.71
CA GLY A 11 -12.35 8.76 1.34
C GLY A 11 -13.32 9.35 2.36
N PHE A 12 -13.02 9.30 3.66
CA PHE A 12 -13.90 9.86 4.70
C PHE A 12 -13.95 11.40 4.72
N GLU A 13 -12.93 12.08 4.21
CA GLU A 13 -12.80 13.53 4.23
C GLU A 13 -13.44 14.21 3.01
N TYR A 14 -13.83 13.42 2.00
CA TYR A 14 -14.34 13.94 0.72
C TYR A 14 -15.73 13.41 0.40
N LEU A 15 -16.51 14.21 -0.34
CA LEU A 15 -17.75 13.74 -0.96
C LEU A 15 -17.44 12.59 -1.93
N SER A 16 -18.37 11.64 -2.04
CA SER A 16 -18.15 10.47 -2.88
C SER A 16 -17.89 10.84 -4.35
N SER A 17 -18.58 11.83 -4.88
CA SER A 17 -18.37 12.33 -6.24
C SER A 17 -16.93 12.83 -6.46
N ASN A 18 -16.40 13.61 -5.52
CA ASN A 18 -15.04 14.15 -5.61
C ASN A 18 -13.98 13.05 -5.48
N TYR A 19 -14.23 12.08 -4.61
CA TYR A 19 -13.34 10.93 -4.44
C TYR A 19 -13.28 10.07 -5.70
N LEU A 20 -14.43 9.78 -6.30
CA LEU A 20 -14.52 9.00 -7.54
C LEU A 20 -13.86 9.74 -8.69
N ALA A 21 -14.16 11.03 -8.88
CA ALA A 21 -13.51 11.85 -9.92
C ALA A 21 -11.98 11.90 -9.77
N ASN A 22 -11.48 11.95 -8.53
CA ASN A 22 -10.04 11.91 -8.25
C ASN A 22 -9.42 10.53 -8.57
N THR A 23 -10.18 9.47 -8.37
CA THR A 23 -9.79 8.11 -8.75
C THR A 23 -9.75 7.95 -10.27
N ASP A 24 -10.78 8.42 -10.96
CA ASP A 24 -10.88 8.36 -12.43
C ASP A 24 -9.74 9.16 -13.09
N LYS A 25 -9.45 10.35 -12.58
CA LYS A 25 -8.32 11.17 -13.04
C LYS A 25 -6.98 10.43 -12.94
N ALA A 26 -6.75 9.68 -11.86
CA ALA A 26 -5.54 8.86 -11.75
C ALA A 26 -5.54 7.72 -12.77
N ASN A 27 -6.71 7.14 -13.07
CA ASN A 27 -6.81 6.00 -13.96
C ASN A 27 -6.66 6.36 -15.46
N GLU A 28 -6.85 7.62 -15.82
CA GLU A 28 -6.51 8.11 -17.18
C GLU A 28 -5.05 7.85 -17.52
N MET A 29 -4.17 7.93 -16.51
CA MET A 29 -2.73 7.71 -16.65
C MET A 29 -2.34 6.24 -16.41
N MET A 30 -2.92 5.61 -15.38
CA MET A 30 -2.48 4.28 -14.92
C MET A 30 -3.12 3.13 -15.70
N LYS A 31 -4.34 3.29 -16.20
CA LYS A 31 -5.11 2.30 -16.99
C LYS A 31 -5.08 0.91 -16.34
N THR A 32 -5.49 0.84 -15.07
CA THR A 32 -5.45 -0.37 -14.25
C THR A 32 -6.82 -0.68 -13.66
N ASP A 33 -7.08 -1.95 -13.40
CA ASP A 33 -8.24 -2.45 -12.65
C ASP A 33 -7.92 -2.70 -11.16
N LEU A 34 -6.70 -2.41 -10.72
CA LEU A 34 -6.30 -2.51 -9.31
C LEU A 34 -6.45 -1.16 -8.62
N PHE A 35 -7.10 -1.15 -7.47
CA PHE A 35 -7.26 0.05 -6.64
C PHE A 35 -6.95 -0.22 -5.18
N ARG A 36 -6.18 0.67 -4.57
CA ARG A 36 -5.97 0.70 -3.11
C ARG A 36 -6.40 2.06 -2.57
N PRO A 37 -7.32 2.13 -1.58
CA PRO A 37 -7.70 3.40 -0.99
C PRO A 37 -6.56 3.99 -0.16
N PRO A 38 -6.25 5.30 -0.29
CA PRO A 38 -5.31 5.97 0.60
C PRO A 38 -5.70 5.80 2.06
N HIS A 39 -4.73 5.49 2.89
CA HIS A 39 -4.91 5.18 4.33
C HIS A 39 -5.87 4.01 4.63
N GLY A 40 -6.35 3.28 3.63
CA GLY A 40 -7.39 2.27 3.80
C GLY A 40 -8.80 2.85 4.03
N HIS A 41 -9.01 4.14 3.78
CA HIS A 41 -10.22 4.86 4.13
C HIS A 41 -11.12 5.06 2.91
N MET A 42 -12.30 4.43 2.95
CA MET A 42 -13.39 4.64 1.97
C MET A 42 -14.73 4.68 2.69
N ARG A 43 -15.66 5.50 2.21
CA ARG A 43 -17.06 5.42 2.56
C ARG A 43 -17.72 4.23 1.85
N TRP A 44 -18.78 3.68 2.42
CA TRP A 44 -19.51 2.56 1.84
C TRP A 44 -19.93 2.79 0.38
N MET A 45 -20.47 3.97 0.08
CA MET A 45 -20.88 4.31 -1.28
C MET A 45 -19.71 4.36 -2.27
N GLN A 46 -18.55 4.87 -1.83
CA GLN A 46 -17.32 4.88 -2.65
C GLN A 46 -16.87 3.44 -2.95
N TYR A 47 -16.87 2.58 -1.94
CA TYR A 47 -16.55 1.17 -2.09
C TYR A 47 -17.50 0.46 -3.06
N MET A 48 -18.83 0.63 -2.87
CA MET A 48 -19.84 -0.03 -3.71
C MET A 48 -19.76 0.38 -5.18
N THR A 49 -19.33 1.61 -5.45
CA THR A 49 -19.11 2.09 -6.82
C THR A 49 -17.79 1.54 -7.39
N LEU A 50 -16.69 1.70 -6.66
CA LEU A 50 -15.37 1.33 -7.14
C LEU A 50 -15.21 -0.19 -7.36
N LYS A 51 -15.79 -1.01 -6.51
CA LYS A 51 -15.69 -2.48 -6.66
C LYS A 51 -16.32 -3.04 -7.94
N ARG A 52 -17.09 -2.24 -8.67
CA ARG A 52 -17.68 -2.63 -9.96
C ARG A 52 -16.66 -2.55 -11.09
N HIS A 53 -15.63 -1.72 -10.93
CA HIS A 53 -14.63 -1.41 -11.94
C HIS A 53 -13.21 -1.77 -11.52
N TYR A 54 -13.00 -1.91 -10.20
CA TYR A 54 -11.69 -2.17 -9.62
C TYR A 54 -11.70 -3.37 -8.69
N LYS A 55 -10.62 -4.12 -8.72
CA LYS A 55 -10.24 -5.06 -7.69
C LYS A 55 -9.63 -4.27 -6.53
N ILE A 56 -10.35 -4.19 -5.41
CA ILE A 56 -9.91 -3.41 -4.24
C ILE A 56 -8.85 -4.21 -3.48
N ILE A 57 -7.64 -3.67 -3.44
CA ILE A 57 -6.49 -4.32 -2.82
C ILE A 57 -6.12 -3.61 -1.53
N MET A 58 -6.33 -4.27 -0.42
CA MET A 58 -5.88 -3.81 0.89
C MET A 58 -4.47 -4.34 1.20
N TRP A 59 -4.14 -4.50 2.44
CA TRP A 59 -2.88 -5.07 2.90
C TRP A 59 -3.11 -5.99 4.09
N ASP A 60 -2.18 -6.86 4.32
CA ASP A 60 -2.12 -7.75 5.47
C ASP A 60 -1.12 -7.22 6.52
N LEU A 61 0.01 -6.70 6.04
CA LEU A 61 1.07 -6.17 6.88
C LEU A 61 1.54 -4.79 6.41
N VAL A 62 1.41 -3.78 7.27
CA VAL A 62 2.05 -2.47 7.10
C VAL A 62 3.35 -2.44 7.88
N THR A 63 4.47 -2.24 7.21
CA THR A 63 5.81 -2.25 7.83
C THR A 63 6.07 -1.08 8.75
N ARG A 64 5.32 0.03 8.57
CA ARG A 64 5.49 1.32 9.27
C ARG A 64 6.85 1.98 9.02
N ASP A 65 7.40 1.76 7.86
CA ASP A 65 8.66 2.31 7.38
C ASP A 65 8.72 3.85 7.41
N TYR A 66 7.57 4.52 7.29
CA TYR A 66 7.42 5.97 7.41
C TYR A 66 7.54 6.49 8.86
N SER A 67 7.58 5.61 9.86
CA SER A 67 7.54 6.02 11.27
C SER A 67 8.89 6.55 11.74
N LYS A 68 8.89 7.76 12.29
CA LYS A 68 10.06 8.35 12.95
C LYS A 68 10.41 7.68 14.29
N LYS A 69 9.49 6.88 14.84
CA LYS A 69 9.65 6.18 16.13
C LYS A 69 10.29 4.80 15.97
N LEU A 70 10.27 4.23 14.76
CA LEU A 70 10.87 2.94 14.49
C LEU A 70 12.26 3.12 13.87
N ARG A 71 13.18 2.27 14.31
CA ARG A 71 14.51 2.13 13.70
C ARG A 71 14.46 1.12 12.55
N PRO A 72 15.38 1.21 11.57
CA PRO A 72 15.38 0.31 10.41
C PRO A 72 15.33 -1.20 10.76
N PRO A 73 16.08 -1.72 11.75
CA PRO A 73 15.97 -3.12 12.14
C PRO A 73 14.60 -3.52 12.69
N GLN A 74 13.87 -2.61 13.33
CA GLN A 74 12.53 -2.88 13.84
C GLN A 74 11.50 -3.00 12.71
N VAL A 75 11.66 -2.22 11.65
CA VAL A 75 10.83 -2.33 10.44
C VAL A 75 11.04 -3.67 9.76
N LEU A 76 12.29 -4.12 9.62
CA LEU A 76 12.62 -5.46 9.13
C LEU A 76 12.03 -6.55 10.04
N ALA A 77 12.18 -6.43 11.35
CA ALA A 77 11.65 -7.39 12.30
C ALA A 77 10.11 -7.54 12.20
N ASN A 78 9.38 -6.49 11.86
CA ASN A 78 7.94 -6.58 11.61
C ASN A 78 7.64 -7.52 10.42
N VAL A 79 8.42 -7.46 9.34
CA VAL A 79 8.25 -8.38 8.21
C VAL A 79 8.59 -9.80 8.61
N MET A 80 9.75 -10.01 9.23
CA MET A 80 10.20 -11.34 9.65
C MET A 80 9.22 -12.03 10.59
N ARG A 81 8.58 -11.27 11.46
CA ARG A 81 7.67 -11.80 12.49
C ARG A 81 6.25 -12.08 11.96
N TYR A 82 5.76 -11.28 11.05
CA TYR A 82 4.33 -11.29 10.69
C TYR A 82 4.04 -11.71 9.25
N ALA A 83 5.05 -11.84 8.40
CA ALA A 83 4.84 -12.35 7.05
C ALA A 83 4.38 -13.81 7.07
N ARG A 84 3.44 -14.15 6.18
CA ARG A 84 2.87 -15.49 6.01
C ARG A 84 2.44 -15.70 4.57
N ASN A 85 2.05 -16.91 4.22
CA ASN A 85 1.52 -17.21 2.89
C ASN A 85 0.32 -16.33 2.55
N GLY A 86 0.35 -15.72 1.37
CA GLY A 86 -0.69 -14.80 0.90
C GLY A 86 -0.60 -13.38 1.45
N SER A 87 0.43 -13.05 2.26
CA SER A 87 0.59 -11.69 2.77
C SER A 87 0.79 -10.66 1.67
N ILE A 88 0.07 -9.54 1.80
CA ILE A 88 0.34 -8.31 1.06
C ILE A 88 1.06 -7.36 2.00
N ILE A 89 2.37 -7.21 1.80
CA ILE A 89 3.25 -6.42 2.67
C ILE A 89 3.44 -5.04 2.05
N THR A 90 3.12 -3.99 2.81
CA THR A 90 3.19 -2.62 2.33
C THR A 90 4.40 -1.90 2.88
N PHE A 91 5.24 -1.41 1.97
CA PHE A 91 6.24 -0.38 2.17
C PHE A 91 5.79 0.91 1.48
N HIS A 92 6.37 2.04 1.84
CA HIS A 92 6.00 3.35 1.29
C HIS A 92 7.19 3.99 0.58
N ASP A 93 7.06 4.19 -0.72
CA ASP A 93 8.00 5.00 -1.49
C ASP A 93 7.72 6.49 -1.23
N SER A 94 8.26 6.97 -0.12
CA SER A 94 8.07 8.34 0.33
C SER A 94 9.37 8.92 0.91
N LEU A 95 9.52 10.24 0.83
CA LEU A 95 10.66 10.93 1.44
C LEU A 95 10.77 10.68 2.95
N LYS A 96 9.65 10.41 3.64
CA LYS A 96 9.66 10.08 5.07
C LYS A 96 10.32 8.72 5.33
N SER A 97 9.98 7.71 4.55
CA SER A 97 10.54 6.36 4.66
C SER A 97 11.98 6.31 4.15
N TRP A 98 12.32 7.17 3.19
CA TRP A 98 13.67 7.29 2.67
C TRP A 98 14.60 8.00 3.65
N ASN A 99 14.23 9.20 4.10
CA ASN A 99 15.10 10.06 4.92
C ASN A 99 15.39 9.50 6.32
N ASN A 100 14.51 8.64 6.86
CA ASN A 100 14.78 7.96 8.14
C ASN A 100 15.58 6.64 7.96
N GLY A 101 15.92 6.28 6.73
CA GLY A 101 16.68 5.07 6.40
C GLY A 101 15.92 3.75 6.51
N ASN A 102 14.66 3.78 6.92
CA ASN A 102 13.86 2.57 7.15
C ASN A 102 13.63 1.77 5.87
N LEU A 103 13.23 2.43 4.80
CA LEU A 103 12.95 1.77 3.51
C LEU A 103 14.22 1.15 2.93
N GLN A 104 15.29 1.93 2.85
CA GLN A 104 16.58 1.52 2.26
C GLN A 104 17.19 0.32 2.98
N TYR A 105 17.04 0.28 4.29
CA TYR A 105 17.55 -0.83 5.10
C TYR A 105 16.65 -2.06 5.06
N ALA A 106 15.35 -1.87 5.29
CA ALA A 106 14.46 -2.98 5.55
C ALA A 106 13.96 -3.68 4.28
N LEU A 107 13.69 -2.94 3.20
CA LEU A 107 13.10 -3.54 1.99
C LEU A 107 13.98 -4.62 1.34
N PRO A 108 15.27 -4.36 1.00
CA PRO A 108 16.10 -5.39 0.38
C PRO A 108 16.30 -6.58 1.30
N ARG A 109 16.52 -6.38 2.59
CA ARG A 109 16.69 -7.46 3.56
C ARG A 109 15.43 -8.27 3.79
N ALA A 110 14.26 -7.63 3.73
CA ALA A 110 12.98 -8.33 3.80
C ALA A 110 12.77 -9.23 2.59
N ILE A 111 13.14 -8.77 1.39
CA ILE A 111 13.06 -9.57 0.17
C ILE A 111 13.98 -10.78 0.26
N ASP A 112 15.23 -10.59 0.67
CA ASP A 112 16.20 -11.67 0.82
C ASP A 112 15.73 -12.71 1.85
N PHE A 113 15.33 -12.26 3.04
CA PHE A 113 14.76 -13.12 4.09
C PHE A 113 13.58 -13.94 3.58
N LEU A 114 12.61 -13.31 2.93
CA LEU A 114 11.41 -14.02 2.44
C LEU A 114 11.76 -15.06 1.37
N LYS A 115 12.73 -14.78 0.49
CA LYS A 115 13.22 -15.76 -0.48
C LYS A 115 13.93 -16.93 0.20
N GLU A 116 14.77 -16.67 1.20
CA GLU A 116 15.46 -17.70 1.98
C GLU A 116 14.47 -18.61 2.73
N GLU A 117 13.35 -18.04 3.23
CA GLU A 117 12.25 -18.79 3.85
C GLU A 117 11.36 -19.56 2.84
N GLY A 118 11.65 -19.45 1.54
CA GLY A 118 10.92 -20.16 0.48
C GLY A 118 9.65 -19.47 -0.04
N TYR A 119 9.44 -18.20 0.30
CA TYR A 119 8.32 -17.44 -0.26
C TYR A 119 8.55 -17.03 -1.71
N GLU A 120 7.50 -17.07 -2.49
CA GLU A 120 7.46 -16.55 -3.86
C GLU A 120 6.72 -15.22 -3.91
N PHE A 121 7.22 -14.29 -4.71
CA PHE A 121 6.53 -13.02 -5.00
C PHE A 121 5.70 -13.17 -6.27
N ARG A 122 4.43 -12.79 -6.19
CA ARG A 122 3.49 -12.89 -7.32
C ARG A 122 2.78 -11.56 -7.56
N LEU A 123 2.32 -11.36 -8.79
CA LEU A 123 1.44 -10.25 -9.14
C LEU A 123 0.01 -10.50 -8.61
N LEU A 124 -0.71 -9.40 -8.36
CA LEU A 124 -2.10 -9.40 -7.90
C LEU A 124 -3.08 -9.57 -9.06
#